data_d06c1b68d71232e0736f4db4b4564203
#
_entry.id   d06c1b68d71232e0736f4db4b4564203
#
_cell.length_a   1.000
_cell.length_b   1.000
_cell.length_c   1.000
_cell.angle_alpha   90.00
_cell.angle_beta   90.00
_cell.angle_gamma   90.00
#
_symmetry.space_group_name_H-M   'P 1'
#
loop_
_entity.id
_entity.type
_entity.pdbx_description
1 polymer ?
#
loop_
_entity_poly.entity_id
_entity_poly.type
_entity_poly.pdbx_seq_one_letter_code
_entity_poly.pdbx_strand_id
1 'polypeptide(L)'
;MKKALLLLGSIGILANMPVLAADFSIGDPKTQAGELKLTGAIRTRYIHKDYIVEANEGSKNDDWRLADIKAVLSYENPDWIASMDVRCYQYDRLCDALFLKDAWAGYKFSDQQRVTVGFQSVDFGFGRLWGNSYYETLLNTVGLEDIQNLGVKYQFKDNLYNFILGFYPTDGGNYKGTSKDSSRYSGNFVRADDLTQGTDIDEKNMWVTRLSRKFELDQSQNFSTEIGGSYWYSELENNRTNKDGHRSTWSIFSTTNYQAWQWLFLAGEQNIKNADDLLPKSSTIGAFDYPYQVANKGKYMANEINYTFAKPFHQLENIKPYVSYSRFYKDESGYQDSDRLIAGLYFNYKKVGIQGEYIWSRNDPMTGSGADGLAQGESNQWNKLFYLSLGYYF
;
A
#
# COMPACT_ATOMS: atom_id res chain seq x y z
N MET A 1 41.83 11.28 21.25
CA MET A 1 40.75 10.25 21.27
C MET A 1 39.47 10.91 20.85
N LYS A 2 39.12 10.85 19.57
CA LYS A 2 37.87 11.43 19.00
C LYS A 2 36.80 10.36 19.01
N LYS A 3 35.71 10.57 19.76
CA LYS A 3 34.54 9.72 19.72
C LYS A 3 33.75 10.07 18.45
N ALA A 4 33.67 9.15 17.52
CA ALA A 4 32.76 9.23 16.39
C ALA A 4 31.35 8.88 16.89
N LEU A 5 30.46 9.86 16.87
CA LEU A 5 29.02 9.66 17.13
C LEU A 5 28.41 9.11 15.85
N LEU A 6 28.04 7.84 15.87
CA LEU A 6 27.24 7.21 14.82
C LEU A 6 25.79 7.66 15.02
N LEU A 7 25.34 8.61 14.23
CA LEU A 7 23.92 8.94 14.06
C LEU A 7 23.28 7.87 13.15
N LEU A 8 22.71 6.82 13.76
CA LEU A 8 21.78 5.92 13.10
C LEU A 8 20.39 6.56 13.11
N GLY A 9 20.08 7.32 12.08
CA GLY A 9 18.72 7.78 11.79
C GLY A 9 17.82 6.58 11.46
N SER A 10 16.96 6.18 12.38
CA SER A 10 15.93 5.19 12.15
C SER A 10 14.82 5.78 11.26
N ILE A 11 15.01 5.65 9.95
CA ILE A 11 13.96 5.87 8.95
C ILE A 11 12.94 4.76 9.12
N GLY A 12 11.67 5.17 9.30
CA GLY A 12 10.54 4.26 9.47
C GLY A 12 10.44 3.21 8.36
N ILE A 13 9.79 2.14 8.69
CA ILE A 13 9.56 0.96 7.87
C ILE A 13 8.95 1.36 6.51
N LEU A 14 9.81 1.76 5.63
CA LEU A 14 9.66 1.54 4.21
C LEU A 14 9.99 0.06 4.06
N ALA A 15 9.20 -0.71 3.34
CA ALA A 15 9.67 -1.99 2.85
C ALA A 15 11.04 -1.71 2.24
N ASN A 16 12.09 -1.92 3.04
CA ASN A 16 13.45 -1.56 2.70
C ASN A 16 13.95 -2.58 1.70
N MET A 17 13.61 -2.35 0.46
CA MET A 17 14.55 -2.74 -0.56
C MET A 17 15.77 -1.84 -0.35
N PRO A 18 16.93 -2.34 0.10
CA PRO A 18 18.16 -1.56 0.04
C PRO A 18 18.46 -1.39 -1.44
N VAL A 19 18.01 -0.28 -1.98
CA VAL A 19 18.35 0.14 -3.32
C VAL A 19 19.78 0.62 -3.27
N LEU A 20 20.72 -0.17 -3.75
CA LEU A 20 22.02 0.33 -4.20
C LEU A 20 21.80 1.08 -5.53
N ALA A 21 21.10 2.19 -5.47
CA ALA A 21 20.94 3.08 -6.59
C ALA A 21 22.30 3.70 -6.93
N ALA A 22 22.63 3.84 -8.21
CA ALA A 22 23.54 4.89 -8.61
C ALA A 22 22.80 6.17 -8.30
N ASP A 23 23.28 6.93 -7.33
CA ASP A 23 22.64 8.16 -6.91
C ASP A 23 22.80 9.19 -8.03
N PHE A 24 21.77 9.36 -8.85
CA PHE A 24 21.63 10.57 -9.64
C PHE A 24 21.20 11.68 -8.69
N SER A 25 22.16 12.26 -7.96
CA SER A 25 21.90 13.37 -7.08
C SER A 25 22.76 14.58 -7.44
N ILE A 26 22.19 15.77 -7.26
CA ILE A 26 22.84 17.07 -7.45
C ILE A 26 22.58 17.90 -6.21
N GLY A 27 23.65 18.39 -5.58
CA GLY A 27 23.57 19.21 -4.38
C GLY A 27 23.93 18.47 -3.11
N ASP A 28 23.59 19.08 -1.96
CA ASP A 28 23.81 18.56 -0.61
C ASP A 28 22.60 18.93 0.25
N PRO A 29 21.90 17.94 0.86
CA PRO A 29 20.70 18.19 1.66
C PRO A 29 20.95 19.03 2.91
N LYS A 30 22.22 19.22 3.30
CA LYS A 30 22.61 20.06 4.43
C LYS A 30 22.74 21.55 4.09
N THR A 31 22.72 21.89 2.81
CA THR A 31 22.80 23.29 2.34
C THR A 31 21.42 23.87 2.06
N GLN A 32 21.29 25.18 2.01
CA GLN A 32 20.02 25.84 1.64
C GLN A 32 19.62 25.57 0.18
N ALA A 33 20.59 25.30 -0.71
CA ALA A 33 20.32 24.90 -2.09
C ALA A 33 19.72 23.48 -2.18
N GLY A 34 19.99 22.63 -1.18
CA GLY A 34 19.45 21.29 -1.07
C GLY A 34 20.06 20.29 -2.03
N GLU A 35 19.51 19.09 -1.99
CA GLU A 35 19.81 17.97 -2.88
C GLU A 35 18.58 17.61 -3.72
N LEU A 36 18.77 17.48 -5.02
CA LEU A 36 17.80 16.88 -5.93
C LEU A 36 18.27 15.47 -6.28
N LYS A 37 17.43 14.48 -6.04
CA LYS A 37 17.75 13.06 -6.27
C LYS A 37 16.72 12.40 -7.19
N LEU A 38 17.20 11.71 -8.22
CA LEU A 38 16.41 10.87 -9.10
C LEU A 38 16.74 9.40 -8.81
N THR A 39 15.71 8.63 -8.47
CA THR A 39 15.79 7.17 -8.31
C THR A 39 14.70 6.51 -9.14
N GLY A 40 14.83 5.22 -9.39
CA GLY A 40 13.81 4.53 -10.15
C GLY A 40 14.01 3.04 -10.25
N ALA A 41 13.14 2.41 -11.04
CA ALA A 41 13.24 1.00 -11.33
C ALA A 41 12.66 0.67 -12.71
N ILE A 42 13.19 -0.37 -13.33
CA ILE A 42 12.59 -1.06 -14.47
C ILE A 42 12.33 -2.48 -14.01
N ARG A 43 11.06 -2.90 -13.99
CA ARG A 43 10.67 -4.21 -13.48
C ARG A 43 9.91 -5.01 -14.54
N THR A 44 10.24 -6.29 -14.62
CA THR A 44 9.46 -7.29 -15.38
C THR A 44 8.81 -8.24 -14.41
N ARG A 45 7.70 -8.85 -14.81
CA ARG A 45 6.99 -9.85 -14.03
C ARG A 45 6.61 -11.05 -14.87
N TYR A 46 6.62 -12.21 -14.23
CA TYR A 46 5.98 -13.42 -14.71
C TYR A 46 4.89 -13.82 -13.72
N ILE A 47 3.72 -14.17 -14.23
CA ILE A 47 2.58 -14.64 -13.46
C ILE A 47 2.12 -15.95 -14.04
N HIS A 48 1.89 -16.95 -13.18
CA HIS A 48 1.21 -18.20 -13.52
C HIS A 48 -0.03 -18.33 -12.63
N LYS A 49 -1.20 -18.54 -13.25
CA LYS A 49 -2.50 -18.66 -12.58
C LYS A 49 -3.05 -20.06 -12.76
N ASP A 50 -3.61 -20.66 -11.70
CA ASP A 50 -4.31 -21.94 -11.76
C ASP A 50 -5.84 -21.78 -11.97
N TYR A 51 -6.30 -20.56 -12.15
CA TYR A 51 -7.70 -20.21 -12.37
C TYR A 51 -7.90 -19.53 -13.72
N ILE A 52 -9.09 -19.73 -14.30
CA ILE A 52 -9.52 -19.04 -15.50
C ILE A 52 -10.28 -17.80 -15.03
N VAL A 53 -9.74 -16.61 -15.30
CA VAL A 53 -10.53 -15.37 -15.28
C VAL A 53 -11.43 -15.46 -16.51
N GLU A 54 -12.74 -15.22 -16.36
CA GLU A 54 -13.68 -15.25 -17.48
C GLU A 54 -13.06 -14.61 -18.73
N ALA A 55 -13.18 -15.34 -19.83
CA ALA A 55 -12.45 -15.07 -21.06
C ALA A 55 -12.83 -13.73 -21.70
N ASN A 56 -12.25 -12.66 -21.23
CA ASN A 56 -11.90 -11.57 -22.11
C ASN A 56 -10.73 -12.08 -22.97
N GLU A 57 -10.89 -12.04 -24.27
CA GLU A 57 -9.92 -12.49 -25.24
C GLU A 57 -8.53 -12.00 -24.86
N GLY A 58 -7.67 -12.91 -24.39
CA GLY A 58 -6.30 -12.64 -23.99
C GLY A 58 -5.86 -13.02 -22.58
N SER A 59 -6.73 -13.44 -21.66
CA SER A 59 -6.30 -13.90 -20.35
C SER A 59 -5.61 -15.27 -20.46
N LYS A 60 -4.29 -15.27 -20.42
CA LYS A 60 -3.48 -16.47 -20.39
C LYS A 60 -3.20 -16.87 -18.96
N ASN A 61 -3.11 -18.18 -18.69
CA ASN A 61 -2.66 -18.68 -17.41
C ASN A 61 -1.22 -18.23 -17.10
N ASP A 62 -0.41 -18.08 -18.15
CA ASP A 62 0.96 -17.61 -18.10
C ASP A 62 1.08 -16.22 -18.73
N ASP A 63 1.65 -15.28 -18.00
CA ASP A 63 1.79 -13.90 -18.43
C ASP A 63 3.18 -13.37 -18.08
N TRP A 64 3.94 -12.97 -19.11
CA TRP A 64 5.23 -12.31 -18.95
C TRP A 64 5.16 -10.93 -19.57
N ARG A 65 5.32 -9.90 -18.74
CA ARG A 65 5.24 -8.50 -19.19
C ARG A 65 6.13 -7.55 -18.41
N LEU A 66 6.25 -6.34 -18.91
CA LEU A 66 6.78 -5.22 -18.13
C LEU A 66 5.86 -4.95 -16.97
N ALA A 67 6.36 -5.09 -15.73
CA ALA A 67 5.56 -4.77 -14.55
C ALA A 67 5.34 -3.26 -14.46
N ASP A 68 6.44 -2.52 -14.38
CA ASP A 68 6.43 -1.06 -14.43
C ASP A 68 7.81 -0.47 -14.76
N ILE A 69 7.79 0.79 -15.17
CA ILE A 69 8.92 1.70 -15.10
C ILE A 69 8.55 2.77 -14.09
N LYS A 70 9.41 2.97 -13.10
CA LYS A 70 9.22 3.92 -12.00
C LYS A 70 10.29 4.99 -12.05
N ALA A 71 9.91 6.25 -11.86
CA ALA A 71 10.81 7.38 -11.65
C ALA A 71 10.36 8.16 -10.41
N VAL A 72 11.26 8.37 -9.48
CA VAL A 72 11.03 9.16 -8.27
C VAL A 72 12.01 10.32 -8.24
N LEU A 73 11.47 11.53 -8.28
CA LEU A 73 12.21 12.75 -8.06
C LEU A 73 11.97 13.20 -6.62
N SER A 74 13.03 13.38 -5.84
CA SER A 74 12.95 13.87 -4.48
C SER A 74 13.88 15.08 -4.28
N TYR A 75 13.45 15.99 -3.43
CA TYR A 75 14.22 17.15 -3.02
C TYR A 75 14.27 17.23 -1.49
N GLU A 76 15.43 17.58 -0.96
CA GLU A 76 15.62 17.81 0.47
C GLU A 76 16.65 18.93 0.71
N ASN A 77 16.32 19.84 1.64
CA ASN A 77 17.24 20.78 2.25
C ASN A 77 16.97 20.84 3.77
N PRO A 78 17.64 21.68 4.58
CA PRO A 78 17.38 21.76 6.01
C PRO A 78 15.91 21.98 6.39
N ASP A 79 15.16 22.76 5.59
CA ASP A 79 13.81 23.21 5.92
C ASP A 79 12.72 22.49 5.09
N TRP A 80 13.02 22.09 3.84
CA TRP A 80 12.04 21.62 2.89
C TRP A 80 12.33 20.21 2.40
N ILE A 81 11.24 19.47 2.12
CA ILE A 81 11.26 18.16 1.47
C ILE A 81 10.20 18.12 0.38
N ALA A 82 10.46 17.39 -0.70
CA ALA A 82 9.44 17.11 -1.71
C ALA A 82 9.69 15.76 -2.38
N SER A 83 8.64 15.17 -2.92
CA SER A 83 8.72 13.92 -3.69
C SER A 83 7.66 13.89 -4.79
N MET A 84 8.01 13.28 -5.91
CA MET A 84 7.10 12.94 -6.99
C MET A 84 7.44 11.53 -7.50
N ASP A 85 6.49 10.59 -7.44
CA ASP A 85 6.61 9.19 -7.92
C ASP A 85 5.69 9.01 -9.12
N VAL A 86 6.28 8.84 -10.30
CA VAL A 86 5.56 8.56 -11.55
C VAL A 86 5.86 7.14 -11.99
N ARG A 87 4.83 6.42 -12.41
CA ARG A 87 4.93 5.04 -12.84
C ARG A 87 4.19 4.79 -14.13
N CYS A 88 4.79 3.97 -14.98
CA CYS A 88 4.24 3.49 -16.21
C CYS A 88 4.09 1.98 -16.14
N TYR A 89 2.89 1.48 -16.42
CA TYR A 89 2.57 0.05 -16.43
C TYR A 89 2.24 -0.43 -17.84
N GLN A 90 2.41 -1.72 -18.07
CA GLN A 90 1.93 -2.39 -19.26
C GLN A 90 0.61 -3.10 -18.96
N TYR A 91 -0.47 -2.69 -19.65
CA TYR A 91 -1.72 -3.43 -19.74
C TYR A 91 -1.75 -4.23 -21.05
N ASP A 92 -2.02 -3.59 -22.16
CA ASP A 92 -1.97 -4.21 -23.50
C ASP A 92 -0.68 -3.88 -24.24
N ARG A 93 -0.21 -2.64 -24.11
CA ARG A 93 1.01 -2.13 -24.77
C ARG A 93 1.99 -1.62 -23.71
N LEU A 94 3.26 -1.53 -24.11
CA LEU A 94 4.29 -0.96 -23.23
C LEU A 94 3.91 0.47 -22.84
N CYS A 95 3.84 0.72 -21.53
CA CYS A 95 3.59 2.05 -20.98
C CYS A 95 2.24 2.68 -21.37
N ASP A 96 1.20 1.88 -21.52
CA ASP A 96 -0.13 2.37 -21.88
C ASP A 96 -0.96 2.85 -20.67
N ALA A 97 -0.48 2.67 -19.45
CA ALA A 97 -1.04 3.24 -18.25
C ALA A 97 0.01 4.03 -17.48
N LEU A 98 -0.20 5.35 -17.34
CA LEU A 98 0.68 6.27 -16.63
C LEU A 98 0.00 6.73 -15.34
N PHE A 99 0.67 6.54 -14.20
CA PHE A 99 0.18 6.95 -12.88
C PHE A 99 1.10 7.98 -12.24
N LEU A 100 0.51 9.05 -11.74
CA LEU A 100 1.12 9.84 -10.68
C LEU A 100 0.79 9.15 -9.36
N LYS A 101 1.77 8.44 -8.78
CA LYS A 101 1.56 7.73 -7.53
C LYS A 101 1.50 8.67 -6.33
N ASP A 102 2.44 9.60 -6.25
CA ASP A 102 2.42 10.69 -5.28
C ASP A 102 3.15 11.94 -5.81
N ALA A 103 2.74 13.12 -5.34
CA ALA A 103 3.40 14.39 -5.59
C ALA A 103 3.08 15.35 -4.44
N TRP A 104 4.07 15.60 -3.59
CA TRP A 104 3.88 16.41 -2.40
C TRP A 104 5.15 17.19 -2.05
N ALA A 105 4.97 18.27 -1.30
CA ALA A 105 6.03 19.04 -0.68
C ALA A 105 5.76 19.21 0.81
N GLY A 106 6.79 19.45 1.60
CA GLY A 106 6.68 19.60 3.05
C GLY A 106 7.72 20.51 3.65
N TYR A 107 7.38 21.04 4.81
CA TYR A 107 8.23 21.88 5.65
C TYR A 107 8.59 21.15 6.95
N LYS A 108 9.87 21.16 7.30
CA LYS A 108 10.42 20.61 8.54
C LYS A 108 10.51 21.73 9.58
N PHE A 109 9.69 21.66 10.64
CA PHE A 109 9.82 22.58 11.78
C PHE A 109 11.00 22.20 12.67
N SER A 110 11.35 20.92 12.66
CA SER A 110 12.49 20.32 13.34
C SER A 110 12.76 18.93 12.73
N ASP A 111 13.81 18.25 13.20
CA ASP A 111 14.10 16.85 12.82
C ASP A 111 12.95 15.89 13.21
N GLN A 112 12.09 16.28 14.13
CA GLN A 112 10.99 15.47 14.65
C GLN A 112 9.63 15.86 14.08
N GLN A 113 9.47 17.08 13.55
CA GLN A 113 8.18 17.63 13.17
C GLN A 113 8.17 18.15 11.75
N ARG A 114 7.16 17.73 10.99
CA ARG A 114 6.96 18.21 9.62
C ARG A 114 5.49 18.27 9.24
N VAL A 115 5.19 19.11 8.28
CA VAL A 115 3.92 19.15 7.56
C VAL A 115 4.19 18.89 6.08
N THR A 116 3.36 18.08 5.46
CA THR A 116 3.39 17.80 4.01
C THR A 116 2.04 18.12 3.39
N VAL A 117 2.06 18.63 2.16
CA VAL A 117 0.87 19.02 1.39
C VAL A 117 1.00 18.46 -0.01
N GLY A 118 -0.08 17.93 -0.55
CA GLY A 118 -0.14 17.41 -1.90
C GLY A 118 -0.80 16.03 -1.96
N PHE A 119 -0.62 15.37 -3.10
CA PHE A 119 -1.07 14.00 -3.31
C PHE A 119 -0.07 13.05 -2.66
N GLN A 120 -0.47 12.38 -1.60
CA GLN A 120 0.44 11.65 -0.72
C GLN A 120 -0.22 10.43 -0.07
N SER A 121 0.61 9.53 0.49
CA SER A 121 0.11 8.35 1.19
C SER A 121 -0.73 8.72 2.42
N VAL A 122 -1.81 7.99 2.59
CA VAL A 122 -2.64 7.96 3.80
C VAL A 122 -2.00 6.97 4.77
N ASP A 123 -1.46 7.47 5.89
CA ASP A 123 -0.76 6.63 6.86
C ASP A 123 -1.76 6.03 7.87
N PHE A 124 -2.36 4.91 7.50
CA PHE A 124 -3.24 4.12 8.34
C PHE A 124 -2.57 2.77 8.68
N GLY A 125 -2.89 2.15 9.80
CA GLY A 125 -2.27 0.89 10.24
C GLY A 125 -0.76 1.01 10.43
N PHE A 126 0.01 0.14 9.77
CA PHE A 126 1.48 0.23 9.79
C PHE A 126 2.03 1.46 9.04
N GLY A 127 1.21 2.17 8.35
CA GLY A 127 1.56 3.23 7.43
C GLY A 127 1.28 2.81 6.00
N ARG A 128 2.17 3.15 5.06
CA ARG A 128 1.92 2.93 3.64
C ARG A 128 1.85 1.44 3.25
N LEU A 129 2.87 0.66 3.58
CA LEU A 129 2.98 -0.76 3.22
C LEU A 129 2.93 -1.63 4.48
N TRP A 130 2.20 -2.72 4.41
CA TRP A 130 1.89 -3.56 5.56
C TRP A 130 2.66 -4.88 5.59
N GLY A 131 3.61 -5.06 4.68
CA GLY A 131 4.46 -6.23 4.61
C GLY A 131 5.54 -6.13 3.54
N ASN A 132 6.17 -7.25 3.24
CA ASN A 132 7.24 -7.35 2.23
C ASN A 132 6.72 -7.83 0.87
N SER A 133 5.47 -8.27 0.78
CA SER A 133 4.87 -8.74 -0.45
C SER A 133 4.75 -7.64 -1.51
N TYR A 134 5.10 -7.95 -2.75
CA TYR A 134 4.81 -7.09 -3.89
C TYR A 134 3.29 -7.02 -4.16
N TYR A 135 2.61 -8.12 -3.90
CA TYR A 135 1.16 -8.24 -4.08
C TYR A 135 0.35 -7.59 -2.95
N GLU A 136 1.05 -7.15 -1.87
CA GLU A 136 0.48 -6.55 -0.67
C GLU A 136 -0.54 -7.46 0.04
N THR A 137 -1.12 -6.99 1.14
CA THR A 137 -2.15 -7.76 1.83
C THR A 137 -3.51 -7.63 1.12
N LEU A 138 -4.48 -8.49 1.48
CA LEU A 138 -5.86 -8.35 1.02
C LEU A 138 -6.44 -6.96 1.32
N LEU A 139 -5.91 -6.29 2.35
CA LEU A 139 -6.41 -4.99 2.81
C LEU A 139 -6.03 -3.83 1.89
N ASN A 140 -5.06 -4.01 0.99
CA ASN A 140 -4.86 -3.14 -0.16
C ASN A 140 -6.12 -3.13 -1.05
N THR A 141 -6.65 -4.31 -1.35
CA THR A 141 -7.88 -4.46 -2.15
C THR A 141 -9.12 -3.97 -1.39
N VAL A 142 -9.14 -4.03 -0.06
CA VAL A 142 -10.22 -3.42 0.77
C VAL A 142 -10.16 -1.89 0.77
N GLY A 143 -9.06 -1.28 0.29
CA GLY A 143 -8.88 0.17 0.27
C GLY A 143 -8.39 0.74 1.61
N LEU A 144 -7.47 0.02 2.29
CA LEU A 144 -6.88 0.42 3.58
C LEU A 144 -5.36 0.51 3.54
N GLU A 145 -4.69 -0.26 2.68
CA GLU A 145 -3.23 -0.28 2.51
C GLU A 145 -2.82 0.40 1.22
N ASP A 146 -1.68 1.11 1.21
CA ASP A 146 -1.07 1.86 0.08
C ASP A 146 -2.03 2.84 -0.62
N ILE A 147 -2.85 3.53 0.18
CA ILE A 147 -3.79 4.54 -0.31
C ILE A 147 -3.09 5.89 -0.44
N GLN A 148 -3.39 6.63 -1.53
CA GLN A 148 -2.91 7.98 -1.78
C GLN A 148 -4.08 8.93 -2.00
N ASN A 149 -4.08 10.06 -1.27
CA ASN A 149 -5.10 11.09 -1.36
C ASN A 149 -4.49 12.50 -1.35
N LEU A 150 -5.23 13.46 -1.87
CA LEU A 150 -4.83 14.87 -1.87
C LEU A 150 -5.15 15.51 -0.51
N GLY A 151 -4.14 16.07 0.17
CA GLY A 151 -4.37 16.67 1.48
C GLY A 151 -3.15 17.20 2.18
N VAL A 152 -3.30 17.42 3.47
CA VAL A 152 -2.29 17.93 4.40
C VAL A 152 -2.05 16.89 5.49
N LYS A 153 -0.80 16.64 5.81
CA LYS A 153 -0.40 15.70 6.85
C LYS A 153 0.65 16.31 7.77
N TYR A 154 0.37 16.31 9.07
CA TYR A 154 1.34 16.60 10.11
C TYR A 154 1.92 15.31 10.66
N GLN A 155 3.22 15.28 10.88
CA GLN A 155 3.92 14.18 11.54
C GLN A 155 4.81 14.72 12.66
N PHE A 156 4.69 14.09 13.84
CA PHE A 156 5.68 14.14 14.91
C PHE A 156 6.28 12.74 15.08
N LYS A 157 7.61 12.66 15.07
CA LYS A 157 8.32 11.40 15.28
C LYS A 157 9.59 11.64 16.08
N ASP A 158 9.69 10.95 17.20
CA ASP A 158 10.92 10.85 17.99
C ASP A 158 11.39 9.38 18.13
N ASN A 159 12.26 9.10 19.06
CA ASN A 159 12.79 7.76 19.28
C ASN A 159 11.75 6.77 19.84
N LEU A 160 10.71 7.27 20.51
CA LEU A 160 9.69 6.49 21.21
C LEU A 160 8.33 6.55 20.53
N TYR A 161 7.93 7.73 20.04
CA TYR A 161 6.59 7.99 19.55
C TYR A 161 6.61 8.35 18.06
N ASN A 162 5.57 7.93 17.34
CA ASN A 162 5.26 8.40 16.01
C ASN A 162 3.77 8.74 15.95
N PHE A 163 3.47 10.03 15.82
CA PHE A 163 2.13 10.56 15.68
C PHE A 163 1.94 11.17 14.31
N ILE A 164 0.84 10.83 13.66
CA ILE A 164 0.45 11.36 12.35
C ILE A 164 -1.01 11.80 12.43
N LEU A 165 -1.27 12.99 11.89
CA LEU A 165 -2.61 13.52 11.66
C LEU A 165 -2.70 13.99 10.22
N GLY A 166 -3.59 13.40 9.43
CA GLY A 166 -3.86 13.74 8.05
C GLY A 166 -5.28 14.26 7.86
N PHE A 167 -5.44 15.26 7.02
CA PHE A 167 -6.71 15.73 6.50
C PHE A 167 -6.65 15.74 4.97
N TYR A 168 -7.60 15.04 4.34
CA TYR A 168 -7.66 14.91 2.89
C TYR A 168 -9.08 15.32 2.44
N PRO A 169 -9.24 16.52 1.85
CA PRO A 169 -10.54 17.02 1.42
C PRO A 169 -11.17 16.19 0.30
N THR A 170 -10.34 15.48 -0.46
CA THR A 170 -10.79 14.59 -1.54
C THR A 170 -9.82 13.44 -1.70
N ASP A 171 -10.29 12.38 -2.35
CA ASP A 171 -9.44 11.28 -2.77
C ASP A 171 -8.47 11.70 -3.91
N GLY A 172 -7.72 10.76 -4.44
CA GLY A 172 -6.69 11.01 -5.46
C GLY A 172 -7.20 11.39 -6.84
N GLY A 173 -8.45 11.71 -6.98
CA GLY A 173 -9.10 12.10 -8.23
C GLY A 173 -10.30 11.22 -8.57
N ASN A 174 -11.36 11.86 -9.00
CA ASN A 174 -12.57 11.18 -9.43
C ASN A 174 -12.32 10.35 -10.68
N TYR A 175 -12.75 9.12 -10.64
CA TYR A 175 -12.89 8.28 -11.81
C TYR A 175 -14.06 8.79 -12.70
N LYS A 176 -13.97 10.05 -13.08
CA LYS A 176 -14.91 10.68 -14.01
C LYS A 176 -14.24 10.83 -15.36
N GLY A 177 -14.30 9.78 -16.15
CA GLY A 177 -13.76 9.83 -17.50
C GLY A 177 -13.92 8.50 -18.20
N THR A 178 -13.93 8.56 -19.52
CA THR A 178 -13.99 7.38 -20.40
C THR A 178 -12.62 6.88 -20.80
N SER A 179 -11.55 7.51 -20.30
CA SER A 179 -10.17 7.20 -20.64
C SER A 179 -9.59 6.22 -19.62
N LYS A 180 -8.86 5.22 -20.08
CA LYS A 180 -8.03 4.35 -19.26
C LYS A 180 -6.94 5.13 -18.50
N ASP A 181 -6.62 6.34 -18.98
CA ASP A 181 -5.68 7.25 -18.34
C ASP A 181 -6.25 7.90 -17.06
N SER A 182 -7.54 7.69 -16.77
CA SER A 182 -8.17 8.08 -15.51
C SER A 182 -8.05 7.04 -14.41
N SER A 183 -7.33 5.97 -14.63
CA SER A 183 -7.07 4.91 -13.66
C SER A 183 -6.44 5.44 -12.39
N ARG A 184 -6.82 4.85 -11.26
CA ARG A 184 -6.25 5.16 -9.97
C ARG A 184 -5.19 4.16 -9.58
N TYR A 185 -4.15 4.65 -8.94
CA TYR A 185 -3.15 3.77 -8.38
C TYR A 185 -3.68 3.01 -7.16
N SER A 186 -4.42 3.67 -6.27
CA SER A 186 -4.89 3.11 -5.00
C SER A 186 -6.39 2.83 -4.97
N GLY A 187 -6.80 1.90 -4.10
CA GLY A 187 -8.21 1.50 -3.93
C GLY A 187 -9.03 2.56 -3.23
N ASN A 188 -9.78 3.37 -3.99
CA ASN A 188 -10.69 4.41 -3.49
C ASN A 188 -12.12 4.13 -3.96
N PHE A 189 -13.11 4.81 -3.35
CA PHE A 189 -14.48 4.79 -3.88
C PHE A 189 -14.51 5.31 -5.30
N VAL A 190 -15.27 4.64 -6.15
CA VAL A 190 -15.43 5.01 -7.57
C VAL A 190 -16.87 4.83 -8.01
N ARG A 191 -17.20 5.49 -9.13
CA ARG A 191 -18.44 5.18 -9.84
C ARG A 191 -18.32 3.82 -10.52
N ALA A 192 -19.28 2.93 -10.31
CA ALA A 192 -19.39 1.67 -11.03
C ALA A 192 -19.72 1.90 -12.50
N ASP A 193 -19.25 1.00 -13.38
CA ASP A 193 -19.61 1.01 -14.80
C ASP A 193 -21.10 0.74 -15.01
N ASP A 194 -21.65 -0.19 -14.22
CA ASP A 194 -23.08 -0.49 -14.16
C ASP A 194 -23.65 -0.12 -12.79
N LEU A 195 -24.43 0.96 -12.74
CA LEU A 195 -25.07 1.44 -11.52
C LEU A 195 -26.21 0.56 -11.00
N THR A 196 -26.60 -0.48 -11.73
CA THR A 196 -27.53 -1.50 -11.21
C THR A 196 -26.80 -2.55 -10.35
N GLN A 197 -25.49 -2.67 -10.51
CA GLN A 197 -24.62 -3.63 -9.82
C GLN A 197 -23.58 -2.97 -8.91
N GLY A 198 -23.43 -1.65 -8.96
CA GLY A 198 -22.47 -0.90 -8.17
C GLY A 198 -22.95 0.46 -7.74
N THR A 199 -22.17 1.14 -6.90
CA THR A 199 -22.47 2.45 -6.33
C THR A 199 -21.75 3.58 -7.09
N ASP A 200 -22.17 4.82 -6.84
CA ASP A 200 -21.51 6.05 -7.30
C ASP A 200 -21.26 6.94 -6.07
N ILE A 201 -20.07 6.84 -5.48
CA ILE A 201 -19.73 7.45 -4.21
C ILE A 201 -18.46 8.26 -4.36
N ASP A 202 -18.47 9.50 -3.87
CA ASP A 202 -17.30 10.35 -3.66
C ASP A 202 -16.95 10.38 -2.17
N GLU A 203 -15.68 10.12 -1.81
CA GLU A 203 -15.15 10.21 -0.44
C GLU A 203 -14.54 11.59 -0.23
N LYS A 204 -14.95 12.27 0.85
CA LYS A 204 -14.57 13.66 1.17
C LYS A 204 -14.23 13.81 2.64
N ASN A 205 -13.52 14.92 2.94
CA ASN A 205 -13.23 15.36 4.31
C ASN A 205 -12.67 14.24 5.20
N MET A 206 -11.69 13.51 4.68
CA MET A 206 -11.08 12.38 5.38
C MET A 206 -10.14 12.87 6.48
N TRP A 207 -10.37 12.40 7.69
CA TRP A 207 -9.49 12.57 8.82
C TRP A 207 -8.85 11.23 9.17
N VAL A 208 -7.52 11.20 9.21
CA VAL A 208 -6.76 10.00 9.56
C VAL A 208 -5.78 10.34 10.66
N THR A 209 -5.83 9.58 11.74
CA THR A 209 -4.85 9.70 12.82
C THR A 209 -4.17 8.36 13.08
N ARG A 210 -2.89 8.42 13.39
CA ARG A 210 -2.06 7.28 13.76
C ARG A 210 -1.15 7.66 14.92
N LEU A 211 -1.13 6.82 15.94
CA LEU A 211 -0.21 6.95 17.07
C LEU A 211 0.43 5.61 17.37
N SER A 212 1.74 5.59 17.51
CA SER A 212 2.47 4.41 17.97
C SER A 212 3.56 4.76 18.96
N ARG A 213 3.93 3.75 19.77
CA ARG A 213 5.03 3.82 20.71
C ARG A 213 5.96 2.63 20.54
N LYS A 214 7.25 2.90 20.48
CA LYS A 214 8.31 1.89 20.45
C LYS A 214 8.78 1.57 21.87
N PHE A 215 8.97 0.29 22.13
CA PHE A 215 9.53 -0.26 23.37
C PHE A 215 10.79 -1.03 23.02
N GLU A 216 11.92 -0.63 23.58
CA GLU A 216 13.18 -1.38 23.54
C GLU A 216 13.16 -2.38 24.69
N LEU A 217 13.03 -3.68 24.36
CA LEU A 217 12.91 -4.75 25.35
C LEU A 217 14.29 -5.33 25.72
N ASP A 218 15.17 -5.50 24.75
CA ASP A 218 16.55 -5.89 24.96
C ASP A 218 17.43 -5.43 23.77
N GLN A 219 18.28 -4.45 24.01
CA GLN A 219 19.16 -3.91 22.98
C GLN A 219 20.22 -4.90 22.51
N SER A 220 20.70 -5.79 23.40
CA SER A 220 21.73 -6.79 23.07
C SER A 220 21.22 -7.84 22.08
N GLN A 221 19.92 -8.12 22.10
CA GLN A 221 19.23 -9.06 21.21
C GLN A 221 18.51 -8.37 20.05
N ASN A 222 18.65 -7.05 19.90
CA ASN A 222 17.82 -6.27 18.97
C ASN A 222 16.33 -6.60 19.14
N PHE A 223 15.88 -6.68 20.40
CA PHE A 223 14.50 -7.01 20.75
C PHE A 223 13.73 -5.73 21.05
N SER A 224 12.83 -5.39 20.15
CA SER A 224 11.96 -4.23 20.27
C SER A 224 10.57 -4.52 19.75
N THR A 225 9.58 -3.79 20.26
CA THR A 225 8.22 -3.81 19.70
C THR A 225 7.69 -2.40 19.59
N GLU A 226 7.02 -2.10 18.47
CA GLU A 226 6.20 -0.89 18.29
C GLU A 226 4.74 -1.32 18.36
N ILE A 227 3.96 -0.64 19.19
CA ILE A 227 2.52 -0.87 19.33
C ILE A 227 1.82 0.45 18.99
N GLY A 228 0.75 0.37 18.22
CA GLY A 228 0.01 1.56 17.82
C GLY A 228 -1.44 1.30 17.49
N GLY A 229 -2.14 2.40 17.17
CA GLY A 229 -3.49 2.39 16.67
C GLY A 229 -3.69 3.49 15.65
N SER A 230 -4.70 3.32 14.82
CA SER A 230 -5.12 4.28 13.81
C SER A 230 -6.64 4.39 13.76
N TYR A 231 -7.09 5.57 13.38
CA TYR A 231 -8.51 5.83 13.14
C TYR A 231 -8.65 6.66 11.85
N TRP A 232 -9.62 6.29 11.02
CA TRP A 232 -9.97 6.98 9.79
C TRP A 232 -11.48 7.23 9.77
N TYR A 233 -11.85 8.49 9.56
CA TYR A 233 -13.23 8.93 9.34
C TYR A 233 -13.31 9.74 8.06
N SER A 234 -14.34 9.52 7.26
CA SER A 234 -14.63 10.31 6.07
C SER A 234 -16.13 10.47 5.84
N GLU A 235 -16.47 11.54 5.18
CA GLU A 235 -17.80 11.78 4.64
C GLU A 235 -17.91 11.13 3.25
N LEU A 236 -19.08 10.59 2.94
CA LEU A 236 -19.39 9.97 1.65
C LEU A 236 -20.58 10.70 1.04
N GLU A 237 -20.46 11.10 -0.22
CA GLU A 237 -21.55 11.63 -1.01
C GLU A 237 -21.98 10.56 -2.02
N ASN A 238 -23.22 10.10 -1.93
CA ASN A 238 -23.77 9.17 -2.90
C ASN A 238 -24.46 9.94 -4.04
N ASN A 239 -23.84 9.95 -5.21
CA ASN A 239 -24.30 10.71 -6.38
C ASN A 239 -25.58 10.13 -6.99
N ARG A 240 -25.92 8.85 -6.74
CA ARG A 240 -27.13 8.21 -7.20
C ARG A 240 -28.35 8.63 -6.38
N THR A 241 -28.21 8.72 -5.07
CA THR A 241 -29.31 9.02 -4.14
C THR A 241 -29.36 10.46 -3.68
N ASN A 242 -28.29 11.25 -3.92
CA ASN A 242 -28.06 12.59 -3.38
C ASN A 242 -28.17 12.60 -1.83
N LYS A 243 -27.70 11.54 -1.18
CA LYS A 243 -27.67 11.41 0.28
C LYS A 243 -26.24 11.31 0.77
N ASP A 244 -26.00 11.82 1.98
CA ASP A 244 -24.72 11.75 2.65
C ASP A 244 -24.59 10.45 3.47
N GLY A 245 -23.41 9.90 3.45
CA GLY A 245 -23.00 8.77 4.25
C GLY A 245 -21.69 9.04 4.98
N HIS A 246 -21.07 8.00 5.52
CA HIS A 246 -19.75 8.10 6.12
C HIS A 246 -19.05 6.74 6.14
N ARG A 247 -17.71 6.80 6.18
CA ARG A 247 -16.82 5.67 6.48
C ARG A 247 -16.17 5.91 7.84
N SER A 248 -16.10 4.88 8.66
CA SER A 248 -15.22 4.84 9.83
C SER A 248 -14.47 3.52 9.86
N THR A 249 -13.19 3.57 10.15
CA THR A 249 -12.36 2.38 10.35
C THR A 249 -11.30 2.66 11.41
N TRP A 250 -10.97 1.64 12.18
CA TRP A 250 -9.93 1.70 13.19
C TRP A 250 -9.05 0.46 13.10
N SER A 251 -7.80 0.59 13.49
CA SER A 251 -6.89 -0.54 13.65
C SER A 251 -6.03 -0.41 14.87
N ILE A 252 -5.62 -1.56 15.42
CA ILE A 252 -4.49 -1.71 16.33
C ILE A 252 -3.42 -2.53 15.62
N PHE A 253 -2.16 -2.25 15.89
CA PHE A 253 -1.06 -2.94 15.24
C PHE A 253 0.15 -3.07 16.15
N SER A 254 0.98 -4.06 15.85
CA SER A 254 2.30 -4.22 16.46
C SER A 254 3.35 -4.65 15.44
N THR A 255 4.57 -4.13 15.59
CA THR A 255 5.75 -4.55 14.85
C THR A 255 6.80 -4.98 15.84
N THR A 256 7.08 -6.27 15.92
CA THR A 256 8.05 -6.85 16.84
C THR A 256 9.28 -7.32 16.08
N ASN A 257 10.47 -6.86 16.50
CA ASN A 257 11.75 -7.28 15.97
C ASN A 257 12.48 -8.08 17.06
N TYR A 258 13.03 -9.22 16.68
CA TYR A 258 13.90 -10.03 17.54
C TYR A 258 15.05 -10.60 16.69
N GLN A 259 16.27 -10.12 16.92
CA GLN A 259 17.44 -10.45 16.09
C GLN A 259 17.15 -10.15 14.60
N ALA A 260 17.12 -11.18 13.77
CA ALA A 260 16.84 -11.11 12.33
C ALA A 260 15.36 -11.37 11.98
N TRP A 261 14.53 -11.70 12.96
CA TRP A 261 13.10 -11.90 12.80
C TRP A 261 12.32 -10.59 12.92
N GLN A 262 11.29 -10.46 12.14
CA GLN A 262 10.28 -9.43 12.29
C GLN A 262 8.88 -10.06 12.21
N TRP A 263 8.02 -9.65 13.11
CA TRP A 263 6.62 -10.01 13.14
C TRP A 263 5.75 -8.76 13.09
N LEU A 264 4.85 -8.70 12.12
CA LEU A 264 3.86 -7.66 11.91
C LEU A 264 2.48 -8.24 12.22
N PHE A 265 1.70 -7.57 13.03
CA PHE A 265 0.32 -7.93 13.32
C PHE A 265 -0.57 -6.71 13.35
N LEU A 266 -1.71 -6.78 12.66
CA LEU A 266 -2.72 -5.73 12.63
C LEU A 266 -4.11 -6.37 12.68
N ALA A 267 -5.03 -5.74 13.42
CA ALA A 267 -6.46 -6.05 13.41
C ALA A 267 -7.28 -4.77 13.51
N GLY A 268 -8.48 -4.80 12.96
CA GLY A 268 -9.36 -3.64 12.96
C GLY A 268 -10.77 -3.96 12.47
N GLU A 269 -11.56 -2.90 12.29
CA GLU A 269 -12.93 -2.98 11.84
C GLU A 269 -13.25 -1.80 10.92
N GLN A 270 -14.03 -2.06 9.87
CA GLN A 270 -14.56 -1.07 8.95
C GLN A 270 -16.08 -1.03 9.03
N ASN A 271 -16.63 0.18 8.99
CA ASN A 271 -18.05 0.43 8.87
C ASN A 271 -18.27 1.57 7.84
N ILE A 272 -18.98 1.25 6.77
CA ILE A 272 -19.37 2.17 5.71
C ILE A 272 -20.90 2.30 5.75
N LYS A 273 -21.40 3.53 5.78
CA LYS A 273 -22.78 3.88 5.53
C LYS A 273 -22.81 4.63 4.21
N ASN A 274 -23.07 3.91 3.15
CA ASN A 274 -22.98 4.45 1.78
C ASN A 274 -24.25 5.20 1.31
N ALA A 275 -25.29 5.25 2.15
CA ALA A 275 -26.58 5.89 1.84
C ALA A 275 -27.21 5.43 0.51
N ASP A 276 -26.93 4.19 0.10
CA ASP A 276 -27.41 3.60 -1.13
C ASP A 276 -28.58 2.68 -0.86
N ASP A 277 -29.74 3.00 -1.48
CA ASP A 277 -30.99 2.25 -1.24
C ASP A 277 -31.00 0.90 -2.00
N LEU A 278 -30.22 0.77 -3.08
CA LEU A 278 -30.15 -0.45 -3.89
C LEU A 278 -29.09 -1.42 -3.37
N LEU A 279 -27.93 -0.88 -2.96
CA LEU A 279 -26.77 -1.65 -2.50
C LEU A 279 -26.34 -1.21 -1.09
N PRO A 280 -27.20 -1.36 -0.07
CA PRO A 280 -26.91 -0.85 1.29
C PRO A 280 -25.79 -1.62 2.01
N LYS A 281 -25.36 -2.79 1.51
CA LYS A 281 -24.42 -3.69 2.15
C LYS A 281 -23.03 -3.69 1.52
N SER A 282 -22.88 -3.11 0.33
CA SER A 282 -21.62 -3.05 -0.41
C SER A 282 -21.42 -1.70 -1.07
N SER A 283 -20.16 -1.37 -1.33
CA SER A 283 -19.76 -0.14 -2.03
C SER A 283 -18.72 -0.47 -3.09
N THR A 284 -18.74 0.30 -4.20
CA THR A 284 -17.79 0.13 -5.29
C THR A 284 -16.49 0.84 -4.95
N ILE A 285 -15.39 0.08 -4.98
CA ILE A 285 -14.01 0.56 -4.91
C ILE A 285 -13.32 0.21 -6.22
N GLY A 286 -12.36 1.01 -6.65
CA GLY A 286 -11.58 0.75 -7.85
C GLY A 286 -10.11 1.07 -7.68
N ALA A 287 -9.27 0.23 -8.27
CA ALA A 287 -7.83 0.42 -8.40
C ALA A 287 -7.39 -0.10 -9.77
N PHE A 288 -6.42 0.54 -10.41
CA PHE A 288 -5.83 0.09 -11.68
C PHE A 288 -6.83 -0.18 -12.81
N ASP A 289 -7.85 0.64 -13.01
CA ASP A 289 -8.94 0.44 -13.99
C ASP A 289 -9.91 -0.70 -13.68
N TYR A 290 -9.89 -1.26 -12.51
CA TYR A 290 -10.75 -2.37 -12.15
C TYR A 290 -11.67 -1.98 -10.98
N PRO A 291 -12.97 -1.71 -11.22
CA PRO A 291 -13.95 -1.51 -10.17
C PRO A 291 -14.46 -2.86 -9.65
N TYR A 292 -14.63 -2.95 -8.34
CA TYR A 292 -15.17 -4.13 -7.64
C TYR A 292 -15.94 -3.71 -6.40
N GLN A 293 -16.72 -4.64 -5.83
CA GLN A 293 -17.56 -4.40 -4.66
C GLN A 293 -16.84 -4.82 -3.38
N VAL A 294 -16.94 -4.00 -2.33
CA VAL A 294 -16.43 -4.30 -0.99
C VAL A 294 -17.61 -4.28 0.01
N ALA A 295 -17.65 -5.23 0.93
CA ALA A 295 -18.63 -5.24 2.01
C ALA A 295 -18.50 -4.00 2.89
N ASN A 296 -19.64 -3.37 3.19
CA ASN A 296 -19.66 -2.13 3.97
C ASN A 296 -19.22 -2.33 5.42
N LYS A 297 -19.43 -3.52 5.98
CA LYS A 297 -19.08 -3.85 7.37
C LYS A 297 -18.23 -5.08 7.44
N GLY A 298 -17.19 -5.03 8.25
CA GLY A 298 -16.38 -6.19 8.53
C GLY A 298 -15.18 -5.91 9.41
N LYS A 299 -14.69 -6.99 10.03
CA LYS A 299 -13.44 -6.99 10.78
C LYS A 299 -12.33 -7.49 9.88
N TYR A 300 -11.13 -7.03 10.14
CA TYR A 300 -9.99 -7.44 9.32
C TYR A 300 -8.75 -7.70 10.14
N MET A 301 -7.86 -8.50 9.60
CA MET A 301 -6.53 -8.72 10.14
C MET A 301 -5.49 -8.87 9.03
N ALA A 302 -4.27 -8.45 9.34
CA ALA A 302 -3.08 -8.73 8.55
C ALA A 302 -1.96 -9.18 9.49
N ASN A 303 -1.19 -10.16 9.04
CA ASN A 303 -0.10 -10.75 9.81
C ASN A 303 1.02 -11.15 8.86
N GLU A 304 2.27 -10.80 9.18
CA GLU A 304 3.44 -11.24 8.45
C GLU A 304 4.55 -11.61 9.42
N ILE A 305 5.22 -12.72 9.13
CA ILE A 305 6.50 -13.07 9.73
C ILE A 305 7.56 -13.13 8.65
N ASN A 306 8.70 -12.50 8.90
CA ASN A 306 9.84 -12.53 8.00
C ASN A 306 11.16 -12.71 8.75
N TYR A 307 12.16 -13.19 8.02
CA TYR A 307 13.53 -13.35 8.51
C TYR A 307 14.51 -12.75 7.52
N THR A 308 15.52 -12.02 7.99
CA THR A 308 16.52 -11.40 7.13
C THR A 308 17.88 -12.09 7.31
N PHE A 309 18.33 -12.84 6.30
CA PHE A 309 19.71 -13.32 6.18
C PHE A 309 20.55 -12.19 5.60
N ALA A 310 21.31 -11.51 6.45
CA ALA A 310 22.20 -10.43 6.00
C ALA A 310 23.48 -11.02 5.38
N LYS A 311 23.79 -10.60 4.14
CA LYS A 311 25.01 -10.98 3.40
C LYS A 311 25.32 -12.49 3.42
N PRO A 312 24.35 -13.35 3.06
CA PRO A 312 24.55 -14.80 3.15
C PRO A 312 25.64 -15.32 2.20
N PHE A 313 25.91 -14.61 1.08
CA PHE A 313 26.95 -14.91 0.10
C PHE A 313 27.61 -13.63 -0.39
N HIS A 314 28.82 -13.73 -0.94
CA HIS A 314 29.67 -12.59 -1.31
C HIS A 314 29.01 -11.51 -2.18
N GLN A 315 28.03 -11.84 -2.99
CA GLN A 315 27.36 -10.91 -3.92
C GLN A 315 25.87 -10.71 -3.64
N LEU A 316 25.30 -11.44 -2.68
CA LEU A 316 23.93 -11.27 -2.21
C LEU A 316 23.92 -10.43 -0.94
N GLU A 317 23.18 -9.33 -0.94
CA GLU A 317 23.16 -8.42 0.21
C GLU A 317 22.23 -8.90 1.32
N ASN A 318 21.11 -9.44 0.95
CA ASN A 318 20.17 -10.07 1.86
C ASN A 318 19.32 -11.12 1.13
N ILE A 319 18.82 -12.07 1.90
CA ILE A 319 17.73 -12.96 1.49
C ILE A 319 16.66 -12.83 2.56
N LYS A 320 15.43 -12.56 2.15
CA LYS A 320 14.31 -12.36 3.06
C LYS A 320 13.13 -13.26 2.68
N PRO A 321 13.02 -14.47 3.27
CA PRO A 321 11.77 -15.23 3.24
C PRO A 321 10.73 -14.56 4.14
N TYR A 322 9.46 -14.65 3.74
CA TYR A 322 8.31 -14.15 4.50
C TYR A 322 7.07 -14.96 4.23
N VAL A 323 6.17 -14.94 5.19
CA VAL A 323 4.82 -15.46 5.06
C VAL A 323 3.86 -14.39 5.58
N SER A 324 2.91 -14.00 4.74
CA SER A 324 1.88 -13.01 5.05
C SER A 324 0.50 -13.64 4.94
N TYR A 325 -0.38 -13.37 5.91
CA TYR A 325 -1.77 -13.80 5.88
C TYR A 325 -2.67 -12.63 6.24
N SER A 326 -3.69 -12.39 5.43
CA SER A 326 -4.69 -11.36 5.66
C SER A 326 -6.09 -11.89 5.40
N ARG A 327 -7.06 -11.38 6.18
CA ARG A 327 -8.45 -11.81 6.10
C ARG A 327 -9.39 -10.64 6.36
N PHE A 328 -10.50 -10.65 5.63
CA PHE A 328 -11.62 -9.75 5.82
C PHE A 328 -12.86 -10.57 6.20
N TYR A 329 -13.28 -10.45 7.47
CA TYR A 329 -14.47 -11.06 8.04
C TYR A 329 -15.65 -10.13 7.79
N LYS A 330 -16.60 -10.52 6.96
CA LYS A 330 -17.71 -9.67 6.54
C LYS A 330 -18.89 -9.82 7.49
N ASP A 331 -19.30 -8.73 8.13
CA ASP A 331 -20.41 -8.70 9.11
C ASP A 331 -21.78 -8.53 8.44
N GLU A 332 -21.99 -9.14 7.26
CA GLU A 332 -23.25 -9.11 6.53
C GLU A 332 -23.80 -10.53 6.34
N SER A 333 -25.07 -10.72 6.67
CA SER A 333 -25.71 -12.04 6.55
C SER A 333 -25.66 -12.56 5.10
N GLY A 334 -25.15 -13.77 4.93
CA GLY A 334 -25.01 -14.42 3.62
C GLY A 334 -23.71 -14.12 2.90
N TYR A 335 -22.89 -13.18 3.39
CA TYR A 335 -21.57 -12.86 2.81
C TYR A 335 -20.53 -13.89 3.25
N GLN A 336 -19.59 -14.17 2.34
CA GLN A 336 -18.48 -15.10 2.58
C GLN A 336 -17.18 -14.33 2.77
N ASP A 337 -16.41 -14.71 3.78
CA ASP A 337 -15.13 -14.06 4.09
C ASP A 337 -14.12 -14.17 2.95
N SER A 338 -13.18 -13.23 2.93
CA SER A 338 -12.09 -13.19 1.97
C SER A 338 -10.75 -13.40 2.65
N ASP A 339 -9.85 -14.11 1.98
CA ASP A 339 -8.53 -14.48 2.49
C ASP A 339 -7.45 -14.31 1.43
N ARG A 340 -6.24 -13.91 1.87
CA ARG A 340 -5.01 -13.96 1.07
C ARG A 340 -3.85 -14.45 1.93
N LEU A 341 -3.22 -15.55 1.50
CA LEU A 341 -1.99 -16.10 2.08
C LEU A 341 -0.88 -15.97 1.04
N ILE A 342 0.26 -15.46 1.43
CA ILE A 342 1.43 -15.29 0.56
C ILE A 342 2.63 -15.91 1.23
N ALA A 343 3.35 -16.78 0.51
CA ALA A 343 4.69 -17.23 0.86
C ALA A 343 5.66 -16.64 -0.16
N GLY A 344 6.60 -15.83 0.30
CA GLY A 344 7.48 -15.08 -0.56
C GLY A 344 8.96 -15.17 -0.18
N LEU A 345 9.79 -14.91 -1.17
CA LEU A 345 11.23 -14.79 -1.04
C LEU A 345 11.69 -13.56 -1.82
N TYR A 346 12.37 -12.66 -1.14
CA TYR A 346 13.01 -11.50 -1.75
C TYR A 346 14.53 -11.57 -1.54
N PHE A 347 15.31 -11.22 -2.56
CA PHE A 347 16.73 -11.02 -2.46
C PHE A 347 17.27 -10.01 -3.46
N ASN A 348 18.38 -9.37 -3.11
CA ASN A 348 19.10 -8.43 -3.95
C ASN A 348 20.45 -9.02 -4.39
N TYR A 349 20.72 -8.91 -5.69
CA TYR A 349 22.02 -9.11 -6.28
C TYR A 349 22.46 -7.79 -6.91
N LYS A 350 23.34 -7.05 -6.23
CA LYS A 350 23.73 -5.68 -6.62
C LYS A 350 22.48 -4.80 -6.81
N LYS A 351 22.29 -4.22 -8.00
CA LYS A 351 21.16 -3.38 -8.36
C LYS A 351 19.91 -4.16 -8.86
N VAL A 352 19.96 -5.48 -8.84
CA VAL A 352 18.85 -6.32 -9.27
C VAL A 352 18.14 -6.88 -8.06
N GLY A 353 16.86 -6.55 -7.91
CA GLY A 353 15.97 -7.18 -6.94
C GLY A 353 15.20 -8.32 -7.60
N ILE A 354 15.09 -9.42 -6.90
CA ILE A 354 14.35 -10.60 -7.35
C ILE A 354 13.35 -10.96 -6.25
N GLN A 355 12.09 -11.11 -6.62
CA GLN A 355 11.02 -11.46 -5.70
C GLN A 355 10.13 -12.53 -6.30
N GLY A 356 10.07 -13.68 -5.62
CA GLY A 356 9.16 -14.76 -5.96
C GLY A 356 8.10 -14.93 -4.88
N GLU A 357 6.84 -15.07 -5.27
CA GLU A 357 5.70 -15.22 -4.36
C GLU A 357 4.79 -16.34 -4.85
N TYR A 358 4.29 -17.13 -3.92
CA TYR A 358 3.18 -18.03 -4.13
C TYR A 358 2.00 -17.55 -3.31
N ILE A 359 0.88 -17.28 -3.97
CA ILE A 359 -0.29 -16.62 -3.40
C ILE A 359 -1.46 -17.59 -3.46
N TRP A 360 -2.12 -17.77 -2.33
CA TRP A 360 -3.41 -18.46 -2.20
C TRP A 360 -4.44 -17.44 -1.76
N SER A 361 -5.56 -17.38 -2.43
CA SER A 361 -6.62 -16.45 -2.09
C SER A 361 -8.01 -17.04 -2.27
N ARG A 362 -8.96 -16.44 -1.60
CA ARG A 362 -10.37 -16.82 -1.66
C ARG A 362 -11.23 -15.57 -1.58
N ASN A 363 -12.22 -15.46 -2.48
CA ASN A 363 -13.10 -14.28 -2.58
C ASN A 363 -12.30 -12.96 -2.69
N ASP A 364 -11.28 -12.95 -3.53
CA ASP A 364 -10.36 -11.84 -3.74
C ASP A 364 -10.36 -11.46 -5.24
N PRO A 365 -10.89 -10.28 -5.61
CA PRO A 365 -11.02 -9.90 -7.02
C PRO A 365 -9.69 -9.72 -7.75
N MET A 366 -8.59 -9.46 -7.04
CA MET A 366 -7.26 -9.34 -7.66
C MET A 366 -6.61 -10.69 -7.97
N THR A 367 -7.16 -11.79 -7.46
CA THR A 367 -6.59 -13.13 -7.56
C THR A 367 -7.63 -14.20 -7.91
N GLY A 368 -8.51 -13.88 -8.86
CA GLY A 368 -9.37 -14.86 -9.53
C GLY A 368 -10.80 -14.96 -9.07
N SER A 369 -11.24 -14.14 -8.10
CA SER A 369 -12.67 -13.93 -7.90
C SER A 369 -13.16 -12.83 -8.83
N GLY A 370 -14.45 -12.81 -9.13
CA GLY A 370 -15.07 -11.68 -9.83
C GLY A 370 -15.23 -10.45 -8.94
N ALA A 371 -15.91 -9.45 -9.47
CA ALA A 371 -16.04 -8.13 -8.83
C ALA A 371 -16.74 -8.17 -7.46
N ASP A 372 -17.54 -9.18 -7.17
CA ASP A 372 -18.26 -9.33 -5.89
C ASP A 372 -17.48 -10.10 -4.82
N GLY A 373 -16.26 -10.51 -5.12
CA GLY A 373 -15.45 -11.32 -4.20
C GLY A 373 -15.32 -10.69 -2.81
N LEU A 374 -14.98 -9.41 -2.72
CA LEU A 374 -14.86 -8.68 -1.44
C LEU A 374 -16.19 -8.20 -0.86
N ALA A 375 -17.30 -8.29 -1.59
CA ALA A 375 -18.66 -8.07 -1.08
C ALA A 375 -19.28 -9.40 -0.63
N GLN A 376 -20.27 -9.90 -1.35
CA GLN A 376 -20.99 -11.11 -0.95
C GLN A 376 -20.12 -12.40 -1.01
N GLY A 377 -19.00 -12.36 -1.73
CA GLY A 377 -18.22 -13.54 -2.06
C GLY A 377 -18.75 -14.25 -3.30
N GLU A 378 -18.04 -15.25 -3.77
CA GLU A 378 -18.41 -16.01 -4.97
C GLU A 378 -18.33 -17.52 -4.73
N SER A 379 -17.36 -18.18 -5.39
CA SER A 379 -17.26 -19.64 -5.35
C SER A 379 -16.75 -20.21 -4.02
N ASN A 380 -16.17 -19.36 -3.17
CA ASN A 380 -15.47 -19.72 -1.93
C ASN A 380 -14.33 -20.75 -2.13
N GLN A 381 -13.84 -20.89 -3.36
CA GLN A 381 -12.70 -21.73 -3.71
C GLN A 381 -11.40 -20.99 -3.53
N TRP A 382 -10.34 -21.73 -3.23
CA TRP A 382 -8.99 -21.19 -3.15
C TRP A 382 -8.35 -21.17 -4.54
N ASN A 383 -8.04 -19.99 -5.01
CA ASN A 383 -7.25 -19.73 -6.21
C ASN A 383 -5.77 -19.65 -5.87
N LYS A 384 -4.91 -20.00 -6.82
CA LYS A 384 -3.46 -19.96 -6.64
C LYS A 384 -2.82 -19.17 -7.75
N LEU A 385 -1.80 -18.41 -7.39
CA LEU A 385 -1.03 -17.59 -8.30
C LEU A 385 0.45 -17.66 -7.91
N PHE A 386 1.31 -17.95 -8.87
CA PHE A 386 2.75 -17.76 -8.73
C PHE A 386 3.13 -16.45 -9.39
N TYR A 387 3.90 -15.62 -8.68
CA TYR A 387 4.39 -14.33 -9.11
C TYR A 387 5.91 -14.29 -9.01
N LEU A 388 6.59 -13.86 -10.08
CA LEU A 388 8.03 -13.61 -10.09
C LEU A 388 8.30 -12.22 -10.66
N SER A 389 9.00 -11.38 -9.91
CA SER A 389 9.46 -10.06 -10.33
C SER A 389 10.97 -10.00 -10.41
N LEU A 390 11.47 -9.40 -11.49
CA LEU A 390 12.86 -9.04 -11.68
C LEU A 390 12.93 -7.53 -11.92
N GLY A 391 13.65 -6.82 -11.06
CA GLY A 391 13.75 -5.36 -11.12
C GLY A 391 15.19 -4.88 -11.11
N TYR A 392 15.54 -3.98 -12.05
CA TYR A 392 16.77 -3.19 -11.98
C TYR A 392 16.44 -1.84 -11.32
N TYR A 393 17.22 -1.47 -10.31
CA TYR A 393 17.03 -0.23 -9.54
C TYR A 393 18.21 0.73 -9.77
N PHE A 394 17.92 2.02 -9.91
CA PHE A 394 18.92 3.08 -10.12
C PHE A 394 18.63 4.32 -9.29
#